data_aac9e6c3f97b1248a47400d51f1ec2f0
#
_entry.id   aac9e6c3f97b1248a47400d51f1ec2f0
#
_cell.length_a   1.000
_cell.length_b   1.000
_cell.length_c   1.000
_cell.angle_alpha   90.00
_cell.angle_beta   90.00
_cell.angle_gamma   90.00
#
_symmetry.space_group_name_H-M   'P 1'
#
loop_
_entity.id
_entity.type
_entity.pdbx_description
1 polymer ?
#
loop_
_entity_poly.entity_id
_entity_poly.type
_entity_poly.pdbx_seq_one_letter_code
_entity_poly.pdbx_strand_id
1 'polypeptide(L)'
;MKSWLLFFLFIINFEANAQLDTLFWFVAPEVAQSHGDRPIVFRFATLNQAATITVSQPANPLFPTQVLNLVANDAQTLNLTAWIDQIENKPANTILPYGFQISASAPIMAYYEVTPTCNCNPDIFALKGKNSLGTSFIVPAQNFLNNASYARSGFNIVATQNNTVVTINPKQAIVGHAANIPFSIVLQKGETFSAEAVSILANQHLSGSTISSNLPIAVTLHDDSMSGAPYGGCADLMGDQIIPNQVLGSEYIILKGYLNGPDKIYVVAIQNNTQISIDGVATATINATETYVHTLSSPTVLIQTSAPTHVLHTTGFGCEVGGAILPSIICTGSNTVAFVRSTNEFFALNIKTGVSILLSRIFSKTLIPSSSGIITSKIMRSGCV
;
A
#
# COMPACT_ATOMS: atom_id res chain seq x y z
N MET A 1 4.42 -37.48 49.12
CA MET A 1 5.05 -37.33 47.82
C MET A 1 4.26 -36.29 47.05
N LYS A 2 4.77 -35.06 46.92
CA LYS A 2 4.12 -33.97 46.15
C LYS A 2 4.78 -33.94 44.78
N SER A 3 4.01 -34.27 43.75
CA SER A 3 4.42 -34.21 42.34
C SER A 3 4.32 -32.79 41.87
N TRP A 4 5.43 -32.16 41.48
CA TRP A 4 5.49 -30.86 40.85
C TRP A 4 5.38 -31.05 39.33
N LEU A 5 4.26 -30.65 38.75
CA LEU A 5 4.08 -30.56 37.31
C LEU A 5 4.75 -29.26 36.84
N LEU A 6 5.89 -29.35 36.18
CA LEU A 6 6.52 -28.25 35.48
C LEU A 6 5.76 -28.01 34.15
N PHE A 7 5.01 -26.91 34.07
CA PHE A 7 4.40 -26.42 32.83
C PHE A 7 5.48 -25.68 32.05
N PHE A 8 5.98 -26.26 30.96
CA PHE A 8 6.81 -25.55 29.99
C PHE A 8 5.91 -24.67 29.11
N LEU A 9 5.91 -23.38 29.40
CA LEU A 9 5.27 -22.40 28.53
C LEU A 9 6.19 -22.21 27.29
N PHE A 10 5.81 -22.78 26.16
CA PHE A 10 6.43 -22.46 24.87
C PHE A 10 5.98 -21.04 24.48
N ILE A 11 6.84 -20.05 24.68
CA ILE A 11 6.65 -18.71 24.13
C ILE A 11 6.95 -18.79 22.63
N ILE A 12 5.92 -18.91 21.81
CA ILE A 12 6.03 -18.77 20.36
C ILE A 12 6.18 -17.27 20.09
N ASN A 13 7.39 -16.83 19.79
CA ASN A 13 7.60 -15.48 19.27
C ASN A 13 7.06 -15.40 17.84
N PHE A 14 5.93 -14.75 17.66
CA PHE A 14 5.47 -14.32 16.34
C PHE A 14 6.24 -13.05 15.94
N GLU A 15 7.21 -13.20 15.06
CA GLU A 15 7.79 -12.03 14.41
C GLU A 15 6.79 -11.51 13.35
N ALA A 16 6.18 -10.37 13.62
CA ALA A 16 5.35 -9.68 12.62
C ALA A 16 6.27 -8.97 11.61
N ASN A 17 6.43 -9.56 10.43
CA ASN A 17 7.16 -8.97 9.32
C ASN A 17 6.15 -8.37 8.33
N ALA A 18 5.93 -7.06 8.36
CA ALA A 18 4.85 -6.41 7.62
C ALA A 18 5.02 -6.42 6.09
N GLN A 19 6.25 -6.55 5.58
CA GLN A 19 6.57 -6.51 4.14
C GLN A 19 7.30 -7.75 3.62
N LEU A 20 7.69 -8.67 4.52
CA LEU A 20 8.36 -9.92 4.16
C LEU A 20 7.35 -11.05 4.15
N ASP A 21 7.15 -11.68 3.00
CA ASP A 21 6.28 -12.85 2.89
C ASP A 21 6.74 -13.79 1.77
N THR A 22 6.11 -14.95 1.69
CA THR A 22 6.29 -15.93 0.61
C THR A 22 5.10 -15.98 -0.34
N LEU A 23 4.02 -15.23 -0.06
CA LEU A 23 2.81 -15.21 -0.87
C LEU A 23 2.24 -13.79 -0.93
N PHE A 24 2.10 -13.28 -2.16
CA PHE A 24 1.47 -11.99 -2.42
C PHE A 24 0.37 -12.15 -3.46
N TRP A 25 -0.71 -11.37 -3.28
CA TRP A 25 -1.77 -11.18 -4.25
C TRP A 25 -1.84 -9.70 -4.59
N PHE A 26 -1.94 -9.40 -5.86
CA PHE A 26 -1.94 -8.02 -6.34
C PHE A 26 -2.82 -7.86 -7.58
N VAL A 27 -3.42 -6.71 -7.74
CA VAL A 27 -4.09 -6.27 -8.96
C VAL A 27 -3.58 -4.88 -9.32
N ALA A 28 -3.06 -4.72 -10.52
CA ALA A 28 -2.56 -3.45 -11.02
C ALA A 28 -3.74 -2.56 -11.42
N PRO A 29 -3.75 -1.28 -11.01
CA PRO A 29 -4.74 -0.32 -11.51
C PRO A 29 -4.48 0.01 -12.97
N GLU A 30 -5.49 0.56 -13.64
CA GLU A 30 -5.28 1.31 -14.88
C GLU A 30 -4.57 2.63 -14.55
N VAL A 31 -3.57 2.98 -15.36
CA VAL A 31 -2.90 4.29 -15.34
C VAL A 31 -3.05 4.92 -16.72
N ALA A 32 -3.42 6.18 -16.76
CA ALA A 32 -3.69 6.87 -18.00
C ALA A 32 -2.44 6.98 -18.88
N GLN A 33 -2.47 6.39 -20.07
CA GLN A 33 -1.35 6.37 -21.02
C GLN A 33 -0.83 7.77 -21.37
N SER A 34 -1.72 8.76 -21.42
CA SER A 34 -1.36 10.15 -21.71
C SER A 34 -0.47 10.79 -20.65
N HIS A 35 -0.39 10.20 -19.45
CA HIS A 35 0.43 10.70 -18.35
C HIS A 35 1.60 9.76 -17.98
N GLY A 36 1.85 8.72 -18.78
CA GLY A 36 2.97 7.81 -18.58
C GLY A 36 2.60 6.60 -17.72
N ASP A 37 2.02 5.58 -18.37
CA ASP A 37 1.63 4.30 -17.78
C ASP A 37 2.75 3.25 -17.82
N ARG A 38 3.88 3.54 -18.46
CA ARG A 38 4.94 2.54 -18.74
C ARG A 38 6.35 3.11 -18.74
N PRO A 39 7.37 2.30 -18.44
CA PRO A 39 7.31 0.86 -18.13
C PRO A 39 6.62 0.54 -16.80
N ILE A 40 6.05 -0.69 -16.71
CA ILE A 40 5.59 -1.29 -15.45
C ILE A 40 6.47 -2.48 -15.09
N VAL A 41 6.80 -2.58 -13.80
CA VAL A 41 7.72 -3.61 -13.32
C VAL A 41 7.29 -4.18 -11.96
N PHE A 42 7.62 -5.44 -11.70
CA PHE A 42 7.78 -5.91 -10.34
C PHE A 42 9.25 -5.81 -9.93
N ARG A 43 9.48 -5.41 -8.68
CA ARG A 43 10.79 -5.46 -8.04
C ARG A 43 10.73 -6.41 -6.86
N PHE A 44 11.73 -7.29 -6.79
CA PHE A 44 11.86 -8.28 -5.73
C PHE A 44 13.20 -8.11 -5.05
N ALA A 45 13.22 -8.29 -3.73
CA ALA A 45 14.43 -8.29 -2.93
C ALA A 45 14.41 -9.45 -1.93
N THR A 46 15.53 -10.16 -1.85
CA THR A 46 15.81 -11.16 -0.82
C THR A 46 16.62 -10.55 0.30
N LEU A 47 16.48 -11.10 1.51
CA LEU A 47 17.38 -10.81 2.63
C LEU A 47 18.46 -11.90 2.70
N ASN A 48 18.65 -12.51 3.86
CA ASN A 48 19.70 -13.48 4.17
C ASN A 48 19.49 -14.88 3.54
N GLN A 49 18.45 -15.08 2.75
CA GLN A 49 18.13 -16.37 2.11
C GLN A 49 17.91 -16.18 0.61
N ALA A 50 18.37 -17.14 -0.18
CA ALA A 50 18.04 -17.23 -1.59
C ALA A 50 16.56 -17.63 -1.77
N ALA A 51 15.93 -17.14 -2.85
CA ALA A 51 14.54 -17.46 -3.17
C ALA A 51 14.33 -17.73 -4.66
N THR A 52 13.51 -18.72 -4.95
CA THR A 52 12.87 -18.87 -6.27
C THR A 52 11.49 -18.22 -6.18
N ILE A 53 11.23 -17.28 -7.08
CA ILE A 53 10.00 -16.47 -7.13
C ILE A 53 9.23 -16.87 -8.38
N THR A 54 7.95 -17.17 -8.22
CA THR A 54 7.03 -17.46 -9.32
C THR A 54 5.94 -16.40 -9.38
N VAL A 55 5.81 -15.73 -10.52
CA VAL A 55 4.76 -14.73 -10.79
C VAL A 55 3.80 -15.29 -11.83
N SER A 56 2.53 -15.35 -11.51
CA SER A 56 1.48 -15.88 -12.37
C SER A 56 0.18 -15.08 -12.27
N GLN A 57 -0.67 -15.21 -13.28
CA GLN A 57 -2.08 -14.80 -13.25
C GLN A 57 -2.96 -16.04 -13.31
N PRO A 58 -3.46 -16.56 -12.17
CA PRO A 58 -4.13 -17.87 -12.13
C PRO A 58 -5.38 -17.98 -12.99
N ALA A 59 -6.06 -16.84 -13.25
CA ALA A 59 -7.25 -16.79 -14.10
C ALA A 59 -6.92 -16.52 -15.59
N ASN A 60 -5.67 -16.13 -15.92
CA ASN A 60 -5.27 -15.76 -17.27
C ASN A 60 -4.26 -16.75 -17.85
N PRO A 61 -4.70 -17.74 -18.64
CA PRO A 61 -3.78 -18.71 -19.26
C PRO A 61 -2.87 -18.11 -20.35
N LEU A 62 -3.16 -16.88 -20.80
CA LEU A 62 -2.36 -16.18 -21.80
C LEU A 62 -1.15 -15.46 -21.21
N PHE A 63 -1.16 -15.18 -19.90
CA PHE A 63 -0.01 -14.60 -19.22
C PHE A 63 1.02 -15.70 -18.93
N PRO A 64 2.24 -15.62 -19.49
CA PRO A 64 3.26 -16.64 -19.24
C PRO A 64 3.77 -16.54 -17.79
N THR A 65 3.73 -17.66 -17.07
CA THR A 65 4.33 -17.73 -15.74
C THR A 65 5.81 -17.33 -15.79
N GLN A 66 6.20 -16.38 -14.94
CA GLN A 66 7.59 -15.91 -14.82
C GLN A 66 8.24 -16.55 -13.61
N VAL A 67 9.49 -16.98 -13.75
CA VAL A 67 10.30 -17.56 -12.66
C VAL A 67 11.61 -16.82 -12.56
N LEU A 68 11.93 -16.31 -11.34
CA LEU A 68 13.18 -15.66 -11.04
C LEU A 68 13.89 -16.41 -9.92
N ASN A 69 15.22 -16.48 -10.01
CA ASN A 69 16.05 -17.06 -8.96
C ASN A 69 16.99 -15.97 -8.42
N LEU A 70 16.81 -15.62 -7.17
CA LEU A 70 17.60 -14.64 -6.47
C LEU A 70 18.50 -15.33 -5.43
N VAL A 71 19.75 -14.92 -5.35
CA VAL A 71 20.63 -15.33 -4.24
C VAL A 71 20.30 -14.54 -2.99
N ALA A 72 20.91 -14.85 -1.87
CA ALA A 72 20.76 -14.05 -0.65
C ALA A 72 21.27 -12.62 -0.85
N ASN A 73 20.57 -11.62 -0.28
CA ASN A 73 20.89 -10.19 -0.40
C ASN A 73 20.95 -9.71 -1.87
N ASP A 74 20.03 -10.18 -2.68
CA ASP A 74 19.91 -9.83 -4.10
C ASP A 74 18.59 -9.07 -4.38
N ALA A 75 18.59 -8.35 -5.49
CA ALA A 75 17.41 -7.64 -5.98
C ALA A 75 17.29 -7.78 -7.50
N GLN A 76 16.10 -8.09 -7.98
CA GLN A 76 15.82 -8.23 -9.40
C GLN A 76 14.55 -7.49 -9.80
N THR A 77 14.52 -7.07 -11.06
CA THR A 77 13.39 -6.42 -11.70
C THR A 77 12.80 -7.31 -12.78
N LEU A 78 11.49 -7.53 -12.72
CA LEU A 78 10.73 -8.18 -13.78
C LEU A 78 9.97 -7.11 -14.56
N ASN A 79 10.38 -6.86 -15.80
CA ASN A 79 9.66 -5.94 -16.70
C ASN A 79 8.40 -6.61 -17.24
N LEU A 80 7.26 -5.97 -17.03
CA LEU A 80 5.93 -6.47 -17.40
C LEU A 80 5.30 -5.68 -18.56
N THR A 81 5.98 -4.67 -19.08
CA THR A 81 5.42 -3.72 -20.05
C THR A 81 4.87 -4.37 -21.31
N ALA A 82 5.46 -5.50 -21.75
CA ALA A 82 4.97 -6.24 -22.92
C ALA A 82 3.55 -6.80 -22.75
N TRP A 83 3.07 -6.93 -21.51
CA TRP A 83 1.75 -7.49 -21.18
C TRP A 83 0.80 -6.46 -20.55
N ILE A 84 1.08 -5.15 -20.68
CA ILE A 84 0.33 -4.09 -19.99
C ILE A 84 -1.19 -4.20 -20.20
N ASP A 85 -1.64 -4.53 -21.41
CA ASP A 85 -3.06 -4.71 -21.75
C ASP A 85 -3.71 -5.96 -21.10
N GLN A 86 -2.90 -6.84 -20.50
CA GLN A 86 -3.33 -8.02 -19.75
C GLN A 86 -3.04 -7.90 -18.24
N ILE A 87 -2.66 -6.71 -17.80
CA ILE A 87 -2.23 -6.44 -16.43
C ILE A 87 -3.07 -5.34 -15.81
N GLU A 88 -3.21 -4.21 -16.50
CA GLU A 88 -4.05 -3.12 -16.02
C GLU A 88 -5.52 -3.52 -16.00
N ASN A 89 -6.15 -3.29 -14.87
CA ASN A 89 -7.53 -3.72 -14.62
C ASN A 89 -8.54 -2.75 -15.26
N LYS A 90 -8.61 -2.75 -16.57
CA LYS A 90 -9.48 -1.93 -17.42
C LYS A 90 -10.29 -2.75 -18.42
N PRO A 91 -11.54 -2.37 -18.75
CA PRO A 91 -12.26 -1.21 -18.21
C PRO A 91 -12.80 -1.44 -16.80
N ALA A 92 -13.08 -0.36 -16.08
CA ALA A 92 -13.76 -0.41 -14.79
C ALA A 92 -15.13 -1.12 -14.88
N ASN A 93 -15.64 -1.59 -13.73
CA ASN A 93 -16.92 -2.33 -13.64
C ASN A 93 -16.99 -3.61 -14.50
N THR A 94 -15.85 -4.26 -14.68
CA THR A 94 -15.72 -5.50 -15.45
C THR A 94 -14.94 -6.53 -14.66
N ILE A 95 -15.37 -7.79 -14.69
CA ILE A 95 -14.60 -8.91 -14.14
C ILE A 95 -13.56 -9.32 -15.15
N LEU A 96 -12.27 -9.28 -14.76
CA LEU A 96 -11.11 -9.55 -15.60
C LEU A 96 -10.21 -10.63 -14.98
N PRO A 97 -9.44 -11.39 -15.78
CA PRO A 97 -8.56 -12.45 -15.27
C PRO A 97 -7.15 -11.94 -14.88
N TYR A 98 -6.97 -10.69 -14.46
CA TYR A 98 -5.67 -9.99 -14.42
C TYR A 98 -5.01 -9.97 -13.03
N GLY A 99 -5.53 -10.71 -12.06
CA GLY A 99 -4.96 -10.79 -10.71
C GLY A 99 -3.67 -11.59 -10.66
N PHE A 100 -2.65 -11.01 -10.03
CA PHE A 100 -1.36 -11.66 -9.80
C PHE A 100 -1.35 -12.48 -8.53
N GLN A 101 -0.77 -13.67 -8.63
CA GLN A 101 -0.25 -14.46 -7.52
C GLN A 101 1.27 -14.52 -7.63
N ILE A 102 1.96 -14.07 -6.59
CA ILE A 102 3.42 -14.15 -6.46
C ILE A 102 3.71 -15.11 -5.31
N SER A 103 4.47 -16.17 -5.58
CA SER A 103 4.92 -17.11 -4.56
C SER A 103 6.44 -17.20 -4.54
N ALA A 104 7.03 -17.34 -3.36
CA ALA A 104 8.46 -17.45 -3.18
C ALA A 104 8.83 -18.60 -2.25
N SER A 105 9.98 -19.23 -2.48
CA SER A 105 10.48 -20.35 -1.67
C SER A 105 11.03 -19.90 -0.31
N ALA A 106 11.32 -18.60 -0.13
CA ALA A 106 11.73 -17.96 1.12
C ALA A 106 11.11 -16.55 1.20
N PRO A 107 11.03 -15.91 2.38
CA PRO A 107 10.47 -14.57 2.51
C PRO A 107 11.23 -13.54 1.66
N ILE A 108 10.48 -12.75 0.91
CA ILE A 108 10.97 -11.68 0.03
C ILE A 108 10.21 -10.39 0.29
N MET A 109 10.76 -9.29 -0.20
CA MET A 109 10.01 -8.05 -0.43
C MET A 109 9.59 -7.97 -1.89
N ALA A 110 8.39 -7.44 -2.13
CA ALA A 110 7.85 -7.26 -3.47
C ALA A 110 7.20 -5.88 -3.61
N TYR A 111 7.47 -5.24 -4.75
CA TYR A 111 6.88 -3.94 -5.13
C TYR A 111 6.41 -4.01 -6.58
N TYR A 112 5.27 -3.37 -6.85
CA TYR A 112 4.87 -3.01 -8.21
C TYR A 112 5.23 -1.55 -8.44
N GLU A 113 5.79 -1.22 -9.60
CA GLU A 113 6.25 0.13 -9.88
C GLU A 113 5.86 0.53 -11.30
N VAL A 114 5.35 1.74 -11.44
CA VAL A 114 5.18 2.46 -12.70
C VAL A 114 6.38 3.38 -12.84
N THR A 115 7.22 3.17 -13.87
CA THR A 115 8.51 3.86 -14.04
C THR A 115 8.59 4.55 -15.40
N PRO A 116 7.75 5.56 -15.69
CA PRO A 116 7.76 6.21 -16.98
C PRO A 116 9.12 6.82 -17.28
N THR A 117 9.51 6.82 -18.57
CA THR A 117 10.78 7.40 -19.04
C THR A 117 10.72 8.91 -19.15
N CYS A 118 9.55 9.50 -19.07
CA CYS A 118 9.34 10.94 -18.90
C CYS A 118 9.44 11.31 -17.41
N ASN A 119 9.68 12.58 -17.09
CA ASN A 119 9.53 13.08 -15.72
C ASN A 119 8.04 13.27 -15.40
N CYS A 120 7.30 12.18 -15.37
CA CYS A 120 5.86 12.16 -15.20
C CYS A 120 5.44 10.90 -14.47
N ASN A 121 4.60 11.00 -13.52
CA ASN A 121 3.74 9.99 -12.89
C ASN A 121 4.38 8.66 -12.39
N PRO A 122 5.61 8.61 -11.83
CA PRO A 122 6.11 7.39 -11.23
C PRO A 122 5.44 7.14 -9.88
N ASP A 123 5.14 5.86 -9.57
CA ASP A 123 4.77 5.47 -8.21
C ASP A 123 5.15 4.02 -7.90
N ILE A 124 5.24 3.72 -6.59
CA ILE A 124 5.64 2.42 -6.06
C ILE A 124 4.55 1.91 -5.13
N PHE A 125 3.94 0.78 -5.48
CA PHE A 125 2.96 0.07 -4.68
C PHE A 125 3.67 -0.99 -3.83
N ALA A 126 3.66 -0.82 -2.52
CA ALA A 126 4.24 -1.80 -1.61
C ALA A 126 3.31 -3.01 -1.43
N LEU A 127 3.76 -4.22 -1.80
CA LEU A 127 2.99 -5.43 -1.60
C LEU A 127 3.15 -5.91 -0.15
N LYS A 128 2.04 -6.14 0.54
CA LYS A 128 2.01 -6.40 1.98
C LYS A 128 1.83 -7.89 2.34
N GLY A 129 1.98 -8.78 1.34
CA GLY A 129 1.88 -10.23 1.53
C GLY A 129 0.54 -10.64 2.15
N LYS A 130 0.57 -11.59 3.07
CA LYS A 130 -0.64 -12.08 3.77
C LYS A 130 -1.31 -11.00 4.62
N ASN A 131 -0.57 -9.96 5.04
CA ASN A 131 -1.14 -8.86 5.81
C ASN A 131 -2.12 -7.98 5.01
N SER A 132 -2.12 -8.06 3.67
CA SER A 132 -3.12 -7.42 2.83
C SER A 132 -4.35 -8.27 2.57
N LEU A 133 -4.36 -9.53 3.02
CA LEU A 133 -5.46 -10.45 2.77
C LEU A 133 -6.51 -10.40 3.88
N GLY A 134 -7.75 -10.20 3.52
CA GLY A 134 -8.86 -10.18 4.48
C GLY A 134 -10.22 -10.23 3.83
N THR A 135 -11.24 -10.10 4.65
CA THR A 135 -12.66 -10.19 4.23
C THR A 135 -13.44 -8.91 4.50
N SER A 136 -12.81 -7.89 5.09
CA SER A 136 -13.46 -6.61 5.39
C SER A 136 -12.46 -5.46 5.26
N PHE A 137 -12.84 -4.45 4.47
CA PHE A 137 -12.04 -3.27 4.18
C PHE A 137 -12.89 -2.02 4.20
N ILE A 138 -12.31 -0.90 4.59
CA ILE A 138 -12.79 0.45 4.31
C ILE A 138 -11.71 1.15 3.49
N VAL A 139 -12.11 1.78 2.40
CA VAL A 139 -11.18 2.44 1.46
C VAL A 139 -10.69 3.76 2.07
N PRO A 140 -9.38 3.95 2.28
CA PRO A 140 -8.82 5.24 2.69
C PRO A 140 -8.38 6.00 1.43
N ALA A 141 -9.13 6.98 0.99
CA ALA A 141 -8.76 7.82 -0.15
C ALA A 141 -8.58 9.29 0.28
N GLN A 142 -7.77 10.04 -0.47
CA GLN A 142 -7.64 11.47 -0.30
C GLN A 142 -8.90 12.19 -0.83
N ASN A 143 -9.14 13.41 -0.40
CA ASN A 143 -10.27 14.24 -0.83
C ASN A 143 -9.88 15.72 -1.03
N PHE A 144 -8.62 15.96 -1.38
CA PHE A 144 -8.06 17.31 -1.48
C PHE A 144 -7.61 17.66 -2.91
N LEU A 145 -7.05 16.71 -3.65
CA LEU A 145 -6.53 16.91 -5.00
C LEU A 145 -7.49 16.29 -6.03
N ASN A 146 -7.91 17.08 -7.03
CA ASN A 146 -8.68 16.57 -8.15
C ASN A 146 -7.79 15.75 -9.10
N ASN A 147 -8.39 14.82 -9.85
CA ASN A 147 -7.69 14.18 -10.96
C ASN A 147 -7.70 15.03 -12.22
N ALA A 148 -6.78 14.77 -13.12
CA ALA A 148 -6.86 15.24 -14.49
C ALA A 148 -8.12 14.65 -15.19
N SER A 149 -8.58 15.30 -16.26
CA SER A 149 -9.85 14.92 -16.92
C SER A 149 -9.88 13.50 -17.48
N TYR A 150 -8.71 12.93 -17.76
CA TYR A 150 -8.51 11.60 -18.34
C TYR A 150 -8.21 10.52 -17.31
N ALA A 151 -8.11 10.85 -16.02
CA ALA A 151 -7.71 9.95 -14.95
C ALA A 151 -8.75 9.90 -13.83
N ARG A 152 -8.67 8.90 -12.96
CA ARG A 152 -9.64 8.66 -11.89
C ARG A 152 -8.97 8.15 -10.61
N SER A 153 -9.67 8.35 -9.52
CA SER A 153 -9.45 7.66 -8.25
C SER A 153 -10.28 6.38 -8.21
N GLY A 154 -9.73 5.31 -7.60
CA GLY A 154 -10.43 4.04 -7.53
C GLY A 154 -9.77 3.03 -6.61
N PHE A 155 -10.35 1.83 -6.60
CA PHE A 155 -9.76 0.66 -5.98
C PHE A 155 -10.00 -0.59 -6.82
N ASN A 156 -9.08 -1.52 -6.74
CA ASN A 156 -9.12 -2.77 -7.49
C ASN A 156 -9.10 -3.95 -6.52
N ILE A 157 -9.85 -4.99 -6.84
CA ILE A 157 -10.01 -6.19 -6.00
C ILE A 157 -9.49 -7.39 -6.77
N VAL A 158 -8.78 -8.30 -6.08
CA VAL A 158 -8.44 -9.64 -6.59
C VAL A 158 -8.89 -10.71 -5.61
N ALA A 159 -9.56 -11.75 -6.14
CA ALA A 159 -9.97 -12.92 -5.37
C ALA A 159 -8.83 -13.93 -5.25
N THR A 160 -8.63 -14.47 -4.04
CA THR A 160 -7.60 -15.48 -3.78
C THR A 160 -8.10 -16.92 -3.96
N GLN A 161 -9.42 -17.11 -4.02
CA GLN A 161 -10.09 -18.40 -4.09
C GLN A 161 -11.29 -18.34 -5.03
N ASN A 162 -11.75 -19.51 -5.49
CA ASN A 162 -12.96 -19.62 -6.32
C ASN A 162 -14.22 -19.31 -5.50
N ASN A 163 -15.27 -18.84 -6.20
CA ASN A 163 -16.56 -18.53 -5.60
C ASN A 163 -16.48 -17.48 -4.47
N THR A 164 -15.58 -16.53 -4.61
CA THR A 164 -15.49 -15.39 -3.71
C THR A 164 -16.60 -14.41 -4.02
N VAL A 165 -17.57 -14.30 -3.10
CA VAL A 165 -18.62 -13.29 -3.16
C VAL A 165 -18.10 -12.02 -2.52
N VAL A 166 -18.06 -10.93 -3.28
CA VAL A 166 -17.63 -9.62 -2.81
C VAL A 166 -18.80 -8.65 -2.84
N THR A 167 -19.10 -8.02 -1.70
CA THR A 167 -20.10 -6.96 -1.59
C THR A 167 -19.41 -5.63 -1.44
N ILE A 168 -19.73 -4.68 -2.30
CA ILE A 168 -19.17 -3.32 -2.34
C ILE A 168 -20.29 -2.33 -2.04
N ASN A 169 -20.07 -1.42 -1.09
CA ASN A 169 -20.93 -0.25 -0.88
C ASN A 169 -20.11 1.01 -1.16
N PRO A 170 -20.22 1.59 -2.36
CA PRO A 170 -19.43 2.76 -2.74
C PRO A 170 -19.95 4.01 -2.03
N LYS A 171 -19.05 4.77 -1.39
CA LYS A 171 -19.42 6.03 -0.70
C LYS A 171 -19.83 7.12 -1.67
N GLN A 172 -19.20 7.16 -2.84
CA GLN A 172 -19.49 8.02 -3.98
C GLN A 172 -19.83 7.14 -5.19
N ALA A 173 -20.47 7.72 -6.21
CA ALA A 173 -20.80 6.97 -7.42
C ALA A 173 -19.53 6.46 -8.12
N ILE A 174 -19.58 5.19 -8.51
CA ILE A 174 -18.56 4.56 -9.35
C ILE A 174 -19.14 4.20 -10.71
N VAL A 175 -18.30 3.89 -11.67
CA VAL A 175 -18.75 3.46 -13.00
C VAL A 175 -19.72 2.29 -12.85
N GLY A 176 -20.94 2.47 -13.34
CA GLY A 176 -22.02 1.47 -13.31
C GLY A 176 -22.82 1.35 -12.01
N HIS A 177 -22.43 2.03 -10.90
CA HIS A 177 -23.14 1.90 -9.62
C HIS A 177 -23.29 3.26 -8.91
N ALA A 178 -24.48 3.46 -8.33
CA ALA A 178 -24.80 4.69 -7.59
C ALA A 178 -24.15 4.70 -6.19
N ALA A 179 -23.88 5.90 -5.67
CA ALA A 179 -23.38 6.11 -4.31
C ALA A 179 -24.32 5.51 -3.26
N ASN A 180 -23.76 4.89 -2.24
CA ASN A 180 -24.45 4.29 -1.09
C ASN A 180 -25.49 3.20 -1.46
N ILE A 181 -25.37 2.60 -2.64
CA ILE A 181 -26.18 1.45 -3.05
C ILE A 181 -25.27 0.22 -3.12
N PRO A 182 -25.38 -0.71 -2.15
CA PRO A 182 -24.56 -1.92 -2.15
C PRO A 182 -24.88 -2.83 -3.34
N PHE A 183 -23.86 -3.47 -3.89
CA PHE A 183 -23.99 -4.52 -4.89
C PHE A 183 -22.99 -5.65 -4.61
N SER A 184 -23.23 -6.81 -5.20
CA SER A 184 -22.34 -7.96 -5.04
C SER A 184 -21.93 -8.53 -6.38
N ILE A 185 -20.69 -9.02 -6.42
CA ILE A 185 -20.09 -9.74 -7.55
C ILE A 185 -19.55 -11.08 -7.06
N VAL A 186 -19.38 -12.03 -7.96
CA VAL A 186 -18.74 -13.32 -7.69
C VAL A 186 -17.48 -13.42 -8.52
N LEU A 187 -16.33 -13.62 -7.86
CA LEU A 187 -15.01 -13.74 -8.49
C LEU A 187 -14.48 -15.16 -8.32
N GLN A 188 -13.80 -15.68 -9.35
CA GLN A 188 -12.99 -16.87 -9.27
C GLN A 188 -11.55 -16.52 -8.86
N LYS A 189 -10.76 -17.51 -8.45
CA LYS A 189 -9.36 -17.34 -8.07
C LYS A 189 -8.56 -16.62 -9.17
N GLY A 190 -8.00 -15.45 -8.85
CA GLY A 190 -7.24 -14.62 -9.78
C GLY A 190 -8.10 -13.68 -10.63
N GLU A 191 -9.42 -13.76 -10.55
CA GLU A 191 -10.27 -12.72 -11.16
C GLU A 191 -10.26 -11.45 -10.34
N THR A 192 -10.46 -10.33 -11.06
CA THR A 192 -10.34 -8.96 -10.54
C THR A 192 -11.58 -8.14 -10.88
N PHE A 193 -11.75 -7.04 -10.14
CA PHE A 193 -12.77 -6.04 -10.40
C PHE A 193 -12.22 -4.65 -10.08
N SER A 194 -12.45 -3.67 -10.96
CA SER A 194 -12.09 -2.26 -10.75
C SER A 194 -13.33 -1.42 -10.45
N ALA A 195 -13.27 -0.67 -9.35
CA ALA A 195 -14.25 0.33 -8.96
C ALA A 195 -13.62 1.72 -9.08
N GLU A 196 -14.01 2.48 -10.10
CA GLU A 196 -13.50 3.82 -10.36
C GLU A 196 -14.58 4.88 -10.12
N ALA A 197 -14.20 5.99 -9.50
CA ALA A 197 -15.08 7.15 -9.33
C ALA A 197 -15.53 7.70 -10.69
N VAL A 198 -16.80 8.06 -10.83
CA VAL A 198 -17.30 8.70 -12.07
C VAL A 198 -16.80 10.13 -12.21
N SER A 199 -16.38 10.75 -11.13
CA SER A 199 -15.95 12.15 -11.05
C SER A 199 -14.45 12.29 -10.85
N ILE A 200 -13.88 13.35 -11.39
CA ILE A 200 -12.49 13.77 -11.16
C ILE A 200 -12.34 14.64 -9.90
N LEU A 201 -13.44 15.03 -9.28
CA LEU A 201 -13.40 15.97 -8.14
C LEU A 201 -12.97 15.25 -6.86
N ALA A 202 -12.06 15.84 -6.13
CA ALA A 202 -11.49 15.30 -4.89
C ALA A 202 -12.55 14.89 -3.85
N ASN A 203 -13.62 15.69 -3.69
CA ASN A 203 -14.72 15.40 -2.78
C ASN A 203 -15.63 14.25 -3.25
N GLN A 204 -15.39 13.71 -4.43
CA GLN A 204 -16.07 12.54 -5.00
C GLN A 204 -15.17 11.29 -5.03
N HIS A 205 -13.98 11.36 -4.43
CA HIS A 205 -13.13 10.19 -4.23
C HIS A 205 -13.75 9.21 -3.23
N LEU A 206 -13.31 7.96 -3.27
CA LEU A 206 -14.03 6.82 -2.70
C LEU A 206 -13.76 6.56 -1.21
N SER A 207 -13.18 7.53 -0.45
CA SER A 207 -12.94 7.36 0.98
C SER A 207 -14.21 7.00 1.74
N GLY A 208 -14.11 5.97 2.59
CA GLY A 208 -15.23 5.45 3.36
C GLY A 208 -16.10 4.42 2.63
N SER A 209 -15.78 4.08 1.36
CA SER A 209 -16.41 2.91 0.70
C SER A 209 -16.08 1.63 1.47
N THR A 210 -17.05 0.73 1.59
CA THR A 210 -16.85 -0.54 2.29
C THR A 210 -16.84 -1.72 1.34
N ILE A 211 -15.95 -2.68 1.62
CA ILE A 211 -15.81 -3.92 0.87
C ILE A 211 -15.85 -5.08 1.86
N SER A 212 -16.72 -6.05 1.61
CA SER A 212 -16.77 -7.28 2.38
C SER A 212 -16.79 -8.50 1.47
N SER A 213 -16.23 -9.61 1.93
CA SER A 213 -16.22 -10.85 1.16
C SER A 213 -16.38 -12.07 2.06
N ASN A 214 -16.83 -13.19 1.49
CA ASN A 214 -16.91 -14.47 2.21
C ASN A 214 -15.55 -15.18 2.32
N LEU A 215 -14.61 -14.86 1.43
CA LEU A 215 -13.26 -15.45 1.37
C LEU A 215 -12.22 -14.32 1.23
N PRO A 216 -10.95 -14.54 1.63
CA PRO A 216 -9.93 -13.51 1.58
C PRO A 216 -9.71 -12.93 0.18
N ILE A 217 -9.65 -11.62 0.10
CA ILE A 217 -9.31 -10.84 -1.09
C ILE A 217 -8.11 -9.94 -0.80
N ALA A 218 -7.46 -9.41 -1.84
CA ALA A 218 -6.56 -8.26 -1.73
C ALA A 218 -7.17 -7.07 -2.46
N VAL A 219 -6.90 -5.87 -1.94
CA VAL A 219 -7.42 -4.61 -2.48
C VAL A 219 -6.29 -3.62 -2.71
N THR A 220 -6.22 -3.04 -3.90
CA THR A 220 -5.26 -1.99 -4.27
C THR A 220 -5.99 -0.67 -4.44
N LEU A 221 -5.55 0.38 -3.73
CA LEU A 221 -5.97 1.76 -3.93
C LEU A 221 -5.16 2.38 -5.06
N HIS A 222 -5.78 3.24 -5.86
CA HIS A 222 -5.08 4.12 -6.79
C HIS A 222 -5.77 5.49 -6.90
N ASP A 223 -4.97 6.50 -7.22
CA ASP A 223 -5.41 7.85 -7.50
C ASP A 223 -4.50 8.40 -8.60
N ASP A 224 -4.96 8.33 -9.85
CA ASP A 224 -4.14 8.63 -11.02
C ASP A 224 -4.20 10.10 -11.38
N SER A 225 -3.04 10.64 -11.80
CA SER A 225 -2.88 12.02 -12.26
C SER A 225 -3.55 13.04 -11.34
N MET A 226 -3.28 12.92 -10.04
CA MET A 226 -3.70 13.92 -9.06
C MET A 226 -3.06 15.25 -9.37
N SER A 227 -3.87 16.31 -9.52
CA SER A 227 -3.37 17.65 -9.77
C SER A 227 -2.72 18.24 -8.51
N GLY A 228 -1.41 18.35 -8.51
CA GLY A 228 -0.63 19.02 -7.46
C GLY A 228 -0.72 20.54 -7.48
N ALA A 229 -1.76 21.14 -8.07
CA ALA A 229 -1.92 22.60 -8.18
C ALA A 229 -1.67 23.38 -6.88
N PRO A 230 -2.09 22.89 -5.67
CA PRO A 230 -1.75 23.55 -4.40
C PRO A 230 -0.26 23.55 -4.06
N TYR A 231 0.54 22.67 -4.69
CA TYR A 231 1.97 22.51 -4.45
C TYR A 231 2.86 22.98 -5.59
N GLY A 232 2.29 23.35 -6.75
CA GLY A 232 3.07 23.89 -7.88
C GLY A 232 2.72 23.30 -9.26
N GLY A 233 1.70 22.44 -9.35
CA GLY A 233 1.11 22.05 -10.65
C GLY A 233 1.64 20.75 -11.25
N CYS A 234 2.42 19.91 -10.53
CA CYS A 234 2.70 18.54 -10.94
C CYS A 234 1.41 17.72 -10.97
N ALA A 235 1.40 16.62 -11.70
CA ALA A 235 0.30 15.67 -11.67
C ALA A 235 0.88 14.28 -11.46
N ASP A 236 0.39 13.57 -10.43
CA ASP A 236 1.04 12.39 -9.91
C ASP A 236 0.11 11.19 -9.78
N LEU A 237 0.67 9.99 -9.90
CA LEU A 237 0.05 8.76 -9.48
C LEU A 237 0.31 8.56 -7.98
N MET A 238 -0.71 8.10 -7.27
CA MET A 238 -0.58 7.60 -5.91
C MET A 238 -1.28 6.26 -5.80
N GLY A 239 -0.63 5.28 -5.23
CA GLY A 239 -1.26 4.01 -4.97
C GLY A 239 -0.61 3.21 -3.86
N ASP A 240 -1.39 2.32 -3.26
CA ASP A 240 -0.91 1.38 -2.24
C ASP A 240 -1.87 0.21 -2.08
N GLN A 241 -1.40 -0.87 -1.49
CA GLN A 241 -2.22 -2.00 -1.13
C GLN A 241 -2.93 -1.74 0.19
N ILE A 242 -4.28 -1.85 0.22
CA ILE A 242 -5.09 -1.62 1.41
C ILE A 242 -4.93 -2.82 2.36
N ILE A 243 -4.71 -2.53 3.64
CA ILE A 243 -4.74 -3.56 4.70
C ILE A 243 -6.18 -3.78 5.20
N PRO A 244 -6.58 -5.02 5.51
CA PRO A 244 -7.93 -5.30 5.99
C PRO A 244 -8.17 -4.74 7.40
N ASN A 245 -9.45 -4.51 7.72
CA ASN A 245 -9.86 -3.91 8.99
C ASN A 245 -9.36 -4.67 10.23
N GLN A 246 -9.11 -5.98 10.11
CA GLN A 246 -8.70 -6.86 11.20
C GLN A 246 -7.26 -6.64 11.68
N VAL A 247 -6.40 -6.00 10.86
CA VAL A 247 -4.99 -5.75 11.20
C VAL A 247 -4.66 -4.29 11.46
N LEU A 248 -5.68 -3.45 11.53
CA LEU A 248 -5.52 -2.04 11.85
C LEU A 248 -5.16 -1.82 13.32
N GLY A 249 -4.49 -0.73 13.59
CA GLY A 249 -4.21 -0.27 14.94
C GLY A 249 -4.77 1.13 15.19
N SER A 250 -4.34 1.73 16.30
CA SER A 250 -4.88 2.99 16.82
C SER A 250 -3.83 4.06 17.10
N GLU A 251 -2.55 3.79 16.80
CA GLU A 251 -1.47 4.75 17.04
C GLU A 251 -0.55 4.84 15.83
N TYR A 252 -0.25 6.09 15.41
CA TYR A 252 0.53 6.39 14.21
C TYR A 252 1.46 7.55 14.46
N ILE A 253 2.75 7.38 14.10
CA ILE A 253 3.73 8.46 14.05
C ILE A 253 3.95 8.82 12.58
N ILE A 254 3.73 10.09 12.24
CA ILE A 254 3.81 10.57 10.86
C ILE A 254 4.88 11.64 10.77
N LEU A 255 5.72 11.52 9.76
CA LEU A 255 6.79 12.47 9.45
C LEU A 255 6.40 13.28 8.23
N LYS A 256 6.49 14.60 8.33
CA LYS A 256 6.26 15.51 7.20
C LYS A 256 7.33 15.30 6.13
N GLY A 257 6.92 15.23 4.86
CA GLY A 257 7.79 15.26 3.69
C GLY A 257 8.21 16.68 3.31
N TYR A 258 8.56 16.83 2.05
CA TYR A 258 9.14 18.07 1.51
C TYR A 258 8.28 18.70 0.40
N LEU A 259 6.96 18.52 0.45
CA LEU A 259 6.04 19.24 -0.44
C LEU A 259 6.18 20.76 -0.25
N ASN A 260 5.89 21.53 -1.30
CA ASN A 260 5.82 23.00 -1.26
C ASN A 260 4.67 23.53 -0.40
N GLY A 261 4.17 22.74 0.52
CA GLY A 261 3.08 23.02 1.43
C GLY A 261 2.98 21.98 2.53
N PRO A 262 1.90 22.00 3.31
CA PRO A 262 1.67 21.00 4.36
C PRO A 262 1.25 19.67 3.74
N ASP A 263 1.69 18.56 4.36
CA ASP A 263 1.17 17.24 4.05
C ASP A 263 -0.28 17.10 4.53
N LYS A 264 -1.01 16.14 3.96
CA LYS A 264 -2.35 15.78 4.40
C LYS A 264 -2.39 14.36 4.94
N ILE A 265 -3.10 14.18 6.04
CA ILE A 265 -3.30 12.89 6.70
C ILE A 265 -4.80 12.64 6.77
N TYR A 266 -5.23 11.50 6.27
CA TYR A 266 -6.63 11.07 6.22
C TYR A 266 -6.82 9.92 7.19
N VAL A 267 -7.54 10.16 8.29
CA VAL A 267 -7.90 9.15 9.29
C VAL A 267 -9.31 8.68 9.00
N VAL A 268 -9.48 7.40 8.66
CA VAL A 268 -10.78 6.83 8.30
C VAL A 268 -11.21 5.84 9.38
N ALA A 269 -12.33 6.13 10.04
CA ALA A 269 -12.84 5.29 11.12
C ALA A 269 -13.53 4.02 10.60
N ILE A 270 -13.31 2.89 11.30
CA ILE A 270 -14.03 1.64 11.07
C ILE A 270 -15.16 1.40 12.08
N GLN A 271 -15.25 2.24 13.13
CA GLN A 271 -16.25 2.16 14.18
C GLN A 271 -16.86 3.54 14.46
N ASN A 272 -18.12 3.54 14.92
CA ASN A 272 -18.78 4.76 15.33
C ASN A 272 -18.14 5.33 16.62
N ASN A 273 -18.26 6.65 16.79
CA ASN A 273 -17.74 7.38 17.94
C ASN A 273 -16.22 7.21 18.15
N THR A 274 -15.45 7.02 17.08
CA THR A 274 -13.99 6.97 17.14
C THR A 274 -13.45 8.36 17.48
N GLN A 275 -12.83 8.48 18.65
CA GLN A 275 -12.17 9.72 19.10
C GLN A 275 -10.76 9.78 18.51
N ILE A 276 -10.33 10.95 18.09
CA ILE A 276 -9.01 11.22 17.51
C ILE A 276 -8.30 12.23 18.40
N SER A 277 -7.08 11.90 18.80
CA SER A 277 -6.16 12.82 19.48
C SER A 277 -4.94 13.07 18.59
N ILE A 278 -4.51 14.33 18.56
CA ILE A 278 -3.31 14.79 17.87
C ILE A 278 -2.32 15.28 18.92
N ASP A 279 -1.14 14.66 19.02
CA ASP A 279 -0.11 14.96 20.03
C ASP A 279 -0.68 15.00 21.46
N GLY A 280 -1.59 14.07 21.79
CA GLY A 280 -2.26 13.95 23.07
C GLY A 280 -3.44 14.90 23.28
N VAL A 281 -3.77 15.77 22.32
CA VAL A 281 -4.90 16.71 22.41
C VAL A 281 -6.10 16.11 21.67
N ALA A 282 -7.23 15.94 22.38
CA ALA A 282 -8.49 15.50 21.77
C ALA A 282 -8.94 16.50 20.71
N THR A 283 -9.12 16.03 19.46
CA THR A 283 -9.30 16.92 18.30
C THR A 283 -10.63 16.69 17.58
N ALA A 284 -11.06 15.44 17.44
CA ALA A 284 -12.29 15.11 16.71
C ALA A 284 -12.92 13.81 17.20
N THR A 285 -14.19 13.62 16.87
CA THR A 285 -14.90 12.34 16.97
C THR A 285 -15.59 12.10 15.64
N ILE A 286 -15.36 10.92 15.02
CA ILE A 286 -15.94 10.54 13.75
C ILE A 286 -16.63 9.16 13.83
N ASN A 287 -17.58 8.94 12.95
CA ASN A 287 -18.29 7.65 12.83
C ASN A 287 -17.63 6.74 11.79
N ALA A 288 -18.03 5.48 11.79
CA ALA A 288 -17.60 4.51 10.79
C ALA A 288 -17.80 5.07 9.37
N THR A 289 -16.83 4.87 8.49
CA THR A 289 -16.78 5.38 7.12
C THR A 289 -16.61 6.90 6.95
N GLU A 290 -16.48 7.64 8.05
CA GLU A 290 -16.12 9.07 7.99
C GLU A 290 -14.60 9.24 7.98
N THR A 291 -14.17 10.33 7.35
CA THR A 291 -12.75 10.69 7.21
C THR A 291 -12.48 12.01 7.93
N TYR A 292 -11.55 12.00 8.86
CA TYR A 292 -10.96 13.21 9.42
C TYR A 292 -9.68 13.55 8.67
N VAL A 293 -9.52 14.82 8.28
CA VAL A 293 -8.34 15.30 7.56
C VAL A 293 -7.50 16.19 8.47
N HIS A 294 -6.27 15.78 8.74
CA HIS A 294 -5.28 16.58 9.44
C HIS A 294 -4.30 17.23 8.47
N THR A 295 -4.00 18.51 8.68
CA THR A 295 -3.01 19.26 7.91
C THR A 295 -1.70 19.31 8.70
N LEU A 296 -0.69 18.59 8.24
CA LEU A 296 0.60 18.45 8.91
C LEU A 296 1.56 19.56 8.45
N SER A 297 1.80 20.54 9.31
CA SER A 297 2.79 21.60 9.10
C SER A 297 4.04 21.40 9.95
N SER A 298 3.92 20.72 11.11
CA SER A 298 5.04 20.37 11.99
C SER A 298 5.88 19.21 11.40
N PRO A 299 7.15 19.06 11.81
CA PRO A 299 7.99 17.97 11.31
C PRO A 299 7.44 16.57 11.59
N THR A 300 6.70 16.40 12.68
CA THR A 300 6.17 15.11 13.12
C THR A 300 4.83 15.31 13.81
N VAL A 301 3.99 14.28 13.81
CA VAL A 301 2.75 14.21 14.59
C VAL A 301 2.51 12.80 15.09
N LEU A 302 1.98 12.67 16.32
CA LEU A 302 1.42 11.46 16.87
C LEU A 302 -0.10 11.51 16.74
N ILE A 303 -0.68 10.56 16.03
CA ILE A 303 -2.13 10.36 15.96
C ILE A 303 -2.50 9.14 16.79
N GLN A 304 -3.44 9.34 17.72
CA GLN A 304 -4.02 8.28 18.53
C GLN A 304 -5.54 8.27 18.35
N THR A 305 -6.12 7.09 18.27
CA THR A 305 -7.56 6.90 18.09
C THR A 305 -8.11 5.91 19.12
N SER A 306 -9.37 6.11 19.54
CA SER A 306 -10.02 5.23 20.53
C SER A 306 -10.40 3.85 19.97
N ALA A 307 -10.40 3.68 18.65
CA ALA A 307 -10.65 2.44 17.94
C ALA A 307 -9.70 2.35 16.73
N PRO A 308 -9.45 1.14 16.17
CA PRO A 308 -8.61 0.99 14.99
C PRO A 308 -9.09 1.84 13.80
N THR A 309 -8.17 2.42 13.03
CA THR A 309 -8.46 3.28 11.88
C THR A 309 -7.52 2.99 10.72
N HIS A 310 -7.93 3.32 9.50
CA HIS A 310 -6.98 3.51 8.42
C HIS A 310 -6.36 4.91 8.52
N VAL A 311 -5.08 5.01 8.17
CA VAL A 311 -4.39 6.29 8.01
C VAL A 311 -3.70 6.30 6.66
N LEU A 312 -4.15 7.19 5.77
CA LEU A 312 -3.49 7.51 4.51
C LEU A 312 -2.73 8.82 4.71
N HIS A 313 -1.46 8.86 4.33
CA HIS A 313 -0.62 10.04 4.35
C HIS A 313 -0.27 10.44 2.92
N THR A 314 -0.66 11.63 2.49
CA THR A 314 -0.16 12.23 1.25
C THR A 314 1.00 13.15 1.56
N THR A 315 2.11 12.91 0.92
CA THR A 315 3.41 13.54 1.16
C THR A 315 4.19 13.59 -0.16
N GLY A 316 5.41 14.12 -0.17
CA GLY A 316 6.22 14.13 -1.39
C GLY A 316 7.37 15.11 -1.31
N PHE A 317 7.78 15.60 -2.50
CA PHE A 317 8.89 16.54 -2.65
C PHE A 317 8.54 17.61 -3.69
N GLY A 318 8.67 18.88 -3.32
CA GLY A 318 8.31 20.00 -4.21
C GLY A 318 6.83 19.97 -4.58
N CYS A 319 6.50 19.77 -5.83
CA CYS A 319 5.12 19.57 -6.32
C CYS A 319 4.77 18.10 -6.58
N GLU A 320 5.74 17.18 -6.49
CA GLU A 320 5.54 15.74 -6.68
C GLU A 320 4.86 15.14 -5.45
N VAL A 321 3.64 14.67 -5.62
CA VAL A 321 2.78 14.15 -4.54
C VAL A 321 2.67 12.64 -4.64
N GLY A 322 3.06 11.94 -3.61
CA GLY A 322 2.82 10.52 -3.42
C GLY A 322 2.04 10.26 -2.14
N GLY A 323 1.90 9.01 -1.76
CA GLY A 323 1.25 8.66 -0.52
C GLY A 323 1.44 7.22 -0.11
N ALA A 324 1.08 6.93 1.13
CA ALA A 324 1.13 5.57 1.67
C ALA A 324 0.05 5.35 2.72
N ILE A 325 -0.48 4.13 2.76
CA ILE A 325 -1.31 3.66 3.88
C ILE A 325 -0.37 3.24 5.00
N LEU A 326 -0.42 3.96 6.12
CA LEU A 326 0.52 3.80 7.20
C LEU A 326 0.17 2.61 8.10
N PRO A 327 1.15 1.80 8.49
CA PRO A 327 0.96 0.81 9.54
C PRO A 327 0.92 1.51 10.90
N SER A 328 0.14 0.96 11.83
CA SER A 328 0.17 1.36 13.24
C SER A 328 1.54 1.04 13.86
N ILE A 329 1.93 1.82 14.88
CA ILE A 329 3.21 1.61 15.59
C ILE A 329 3.20 0.42 16.56
N ILE A 330 2.03 -0.08 16.91
CA ILE A 330 1.87 -1.17 17.88
C ILE A 330 1.89 -2.52 17.15
N CYS A 331 2.98 -3.26 17.25
CA CYS A 331 3.17 -4.66 16.80
C CYS A 331 2.87 -4.95 15.32
N THR A 332 2.70 -3.93 14.47
CA THR A 332 2.36 -4.13 13.06
C THR A 332 3.43 -3.65 12.06
N GLY A 333 4.45 -2.94 12.53
CA GLY A 333 5.53 -2.44 11.68
C GLY A 333 6.63 -3.47 11.47
N SER A 334 7.28 -3.44 10.31
CA SER A 334 8.51 -4.19 10.05
C SER A 334 9.69 -3.59 10.83
N ASN A 335 10.53 -4.45 11.40
CA ASN A 335 11.82 -4.05 11.97
C ASN A 335 12.94 -3.99 10.92
N THR A 336 12.63 -4.34 9.68
CA THR A 336 13.56 -4.36 8.55
C THR A 336 12.87 -3.79 7.34
N VAL A 337 13.53 -2.86 6.66
CA VAL A 337 13.09 -2.30 5.38
C VAL A 337 14.18 -2.57 4.37
N ALA A 338 13.84 -3.18 3.25
CA ALA A 338 14.67 -3.26 2.07
C ALA A 338 13.90 -2.68 0.88
N PHE A 339 14.60 -2.01 -0.01
CA PHE A 339 14.01 -1.49 -1.24
C PHE A 339 15.05 -1.51 -2.36
N VAL A 340 14.57 -1.58 -3.57
CA VAL A 340 15.37 -1.54 -4.79
C VAL A 340 15.27 -0.12 -5.36
N ARG A 341 16.41 0.47 -5.72
CA ARG A 341 16.40 1.76 -6.43
C ARG A 341 16.11 1.54 -7.91
N SER A 342 15.24 2.38 -8.46
CA SER A 342 14.96 2.40 -9.89
C SER A 342 16.07 3.07 -10.71
N THR A 343 16.77 4.02 -10.11
CA THR A 343 17.83 4.82 -10.75
C THR A 343 19.07 4.89 -9.87
N ASN A 344 20.19 5.34 -10.45
CA ASN A 344 21.43 5.63 -9.70
C ASN A 344 21.42 7.02 -9.03
N GLU A 345 20.29 7.70 -9.03
CA GLU A 345 20.15 9.00 -8.40
C GLU A 345 20.20 8.91 -6.87
N PHE A 346 20.53 10.01 -6.24
CA PHE A 346 20.70 10.10 -4.80
C PHE A 346 19.34 9.91 -4.11
N PHE A 347 19.24 8.95 -3.21
CA PHE A 347 18.06 8.69 -2.42
C PHE A 347 18.31 9.11 -0.97
N ALA A 348 17.58 10.09 -0.47
CA ALA A 348 17.62 10.46 0.94
C ALA A 348 16.46 9.80 1.68
N LEU A 349 16.69 8.71 2.39
CA LEU A 349 15.73 8.13 3.31
C LEU A 349 15.92 8.74 4.69
N ASN A 350 14.98 9.54 5.16
CA ASN A 350 15.01 10.14 6.48
C ASN A 350 14.19 9.29 7.46
N ILE A 351 14.81 8.23 8.01
CA ILE A 351 14.19 7.42 9.05
C ILE A 351 14.45 8.09 10.39
N LYS A 352 13.54 8.91 10.87
CA LYS A 352 13.55 9.39 12.25
C LYS A 352 12.80 8.38 13.13
N THR A 353 13.52 7.38 13.61
CA THR A 353 13.10 6.62 14.78
C THR A 353 13.47 7.41 16.03
N GLY A 354 12.72 7.30 17.12
CA GLY A 354 12.98 8.01 18.39
C GLY A 354 14.31 7.68 19.09
N VAL A 355 15.30 7.15 18.36
CA VAL A 355 16.67 6.91 18.77
C VAL A 355 17.60 7.63 17.79
N SER A 356 17.96 8.85 18.13
CA SER A 356 18.67 9.81 17.29
C SER A 356 20.20 9.61 17.22
N ILE A 357 20.76 8.42 17.30
CA ILE A 357 22.22 8.28 17.52
C ILE A 357 23.01 7.58 16.41
N LEU A 358 22.40 6.91 15.44
CA LEU A 358 23.20 6.08 14.51
C LEU A 358 23.29 6.57 13.06
N LEU A 359 22.53 7.52 12.64
CA LEU A 359 22.49 7.93 11.21
C LEU A 359 23.56 8.94 10.80
N SER A 360 24.12 9.71 11.74
CA SER A 360 25.20 10.67 11.41
C SER A 360 26.53 10.02 11.01
N ARG A 361 26.73 8.74 11.32
CA ARG A 361 27.97 8.00 10.96
C ARG A 361 27.87 7.15 9.70
N ILE A 362 26.67 6.85 9.22
CA ILE A 362 26.48 6.05 7.98
C ILE A 362 26.64 6.91 6.73
N PHE A 363 26.35 8.20 6.81
CA PHE A 363 26.46 9.14 5.68
C PHE A 363 27.89 9.65 5.39
N SER A 364 28.88 9.36 6.23
CA SER A 364 30.26 9.85 6.05
C SER A 364 31.22 8.85 5.41
N LYS A 365 30.79 7.64 5.07
CA LYS A 365 31.63 6.65 4.37
C LYS A 365 30.94 6.16 3.10
N THR A 366 31.40 6.73 2.00
CA THR A 366 31.48 6.20 0.64
C THR A 366 30.49 5.03 0.34
N LEU A 367 29.31 5.35 -0.12
CA LEU A 367 28.46 4.39 -0.83
C LEU A 367 29.11 4.13 -2.19
N ILE A 368 29.80 3.02 -2.32
CA ILE A 368 30.28 2.51 -3.61
C ILE A 368 29.01 2.05 -4.36
N PRO A 369 28.73 2.57 -5.56
CA PRO A 369 27.60 2.10 -6.35
C PRO A 369 27.91 0.73 -6.90
N SER A 370 27.38 -0.32 -6.28
CA SER A 370 27.14 -1.57 -6.99
C SER A 370 25.80 -1.44 -7.73
N SER A 371 25.73 -1.96 -8.92
CA SER A 371 24.57 -1.89 -9.82
C SER A 371 23.28 -2.58 -9.30
N SER A 372 23.31 -3.07 -8.08
CA SER A 372 22.19 -3.61 -7.30
C SER A 372 22.45 -3.33 -5.83
N GLY A 373 21.88 -2.24 -5.30
CA GLY A 373 22.08 -1.84 -3.91
C GLY A 373 20.89 -2.19 -3.04
N ILE A 374 20.99 -3.23 -2.23
CA ILE A 374 20.08 -3.45 -1.10
C ILE A 374 20.60 -2.65 0.07
N ILE A 375 19.78 -1.73 0.60
CA ILE A 375 20.06 -1.07 1.87
C ILE A 375 19.19 -1.75 2.92
N THR A 376 19.81 -2.52 3.82
CA THR A 376 19.12 -3.06 4.99
C THR A 376 19.43 -2.19 6.20
N SER A 377 18.41 -1.66 6.85
CA SER A 377 18.51 -1.04 8.16
C SER A 377 17.74 -1.87 9.16
N LYS A 378 18.38 -2.32 10.23
CA LYS A 378 17.73 -3.02 11.34
C LYS A 378 17.26 -1.98 12.34
N ILE A 379 15.97 -1.81 12.47
CA ILE A 379 15.32 -1.01 13.51
C ILE A 379 15.08 -1.92 14.69
N MET A 380 15.89 -1.79 15.76
CA MET A 380 15.59 -2.51 17.01
C MET A 380 14.41 -1.81 17.70
N ARG A 381 13.32 -2.55 17.90
CA ARG A 381 12.25 -2.18 18.84
C ARG A 381 12.52 -2.83 20.19
N SER A 382 12.48 -2.04 21.24
CA SER A 382 12.34 -2.55 22.59
C SER A 382 10.89 -2.98 22.79
N GLY A 383 10.66 -4.30 22.90
CA GLY A 383 9.59 -4.92 23.64
C GLY A 383 8.15 -4.67 23.23
N CYS A 384 7.59 -5.63 22.46
CA CYS A 384 6.26 -6.13 22.80
C CYS A 384 6.48 -7.15 23.94
N VAL A 385 6.08 -6.82 25.16
CA VAL A 385 5.98 -7.76 26.30
C VAL A 385 4.59 -8.39 26.29
#